data_3cf889f1319f391bf72363bb9c5fd25b
#
_entry.id   3cf889f1319f391bf72363bb9c5fd25b
#
_cell.length_a   1.000
_cell.length_b   1.000
_cell.length_c   1.000
_cell.angle_alpha   90.00
_cell.angle_beta   90.00
_cell.angle_gamma   90.00
#
_symmetry.space_group_name_H-M   'P 1'
#
loop_
_entity.id
_entity.type
_entity.pdbx_description
1 polymer ?
#
loop_
_entity_poly.entity_id
_entity_poly.type
_entity_poly.pdbx_seq_one_letter_code
_entity_poly.pdbx_strand_id
1 'polypeptide(L)'
;MTRTQSYTSRANPKGSGYAALGGALATSRRYAANEMRRLCILMSAARFRFYAELNDFLPDESRGKDLTRYFSAGGSVKDFVESFGVPHTEVDLVLANGKPVDFSYPVRNGDRVSVYPVFESLDISSVTRVRPAPLRALRFLLDVHVGRLAAYLRMAGFDVLYGNQASDDDLASIVARERRVLLTRDRYLLMRNAVDRGYWVRSTEPKQQLLEVVKRFDLTGSMRPFTRCLDCNTLLEKASRESVLERLPPKIRDKDVFRLCPSCQRVYWEGSHHERMSKLLRWVKANVPAPPVA
;
A
#
# COMPACT_ATOMS: atom_id res chain seq x y z
N MET A 1 -75.32 3.58 -29.99
CA MET A 1 -76.19 2.57 -29.37
C MET A 1 -75.62 2.35 -27.97
N THR A 2 -76.18 3.11 -27.01
CA THR A 2 -77.04 2.65 -25.91
C THR A 2 -76.37 1.66 -24.97
N ARG A 3 -76.19 1.88 -23.69
CA ARG A 3 -77.11 2.28 -22.65
C ARG A 3 -76.35 2.66 -21.35
N THR A 4 -76.74 3.79 -20.83
CA THR A 4 -76.64 4.22 -19.43
C THR A 4 -77.43 3.32 -18.48
N GLN A 5 -76.88 3.01 -17.31
CA GLN A 5 -77.74 2.76 -16.14
C GLN A 5 -77.08 3.33 -14.88
N SER A 6 -77.81 4.32 -14.39
CA SER A 6 -77.68 4.90 -13.06
C SER A 6 -78.24 3.97 -11.99
N TYR A 7 -77.56 3.89 -10.82
CA TYR A 7 -78.24 3.51 -9.58
C TYR A 7 -77.81 4.37 -8.40
N THR A 8 -78.78 4.80 -7.74
CA THR A 8 -78.89 5.83 -6.71
C THR A 8 -78.33 5.40 -5.35
N SER A 9 -77.87 6.40 -4.65
CA SER A 9 -77.60 6.60 -3.22
C SER A 9 -78.27 5.71 -2.19
N ARG A 10 -77.52 5.31 -1.17
CA ARG A 10 -78.07 5.34 0.22
C ARG A 10 -76.95 5.68 1.21
N ALA A 11 -77.24 6.53 2.18
CA ALA A 11 -76.43 7.15 3.19
C ALA A 11 -76.11 6.22 4.35
N ASN A 12 -74.98 6.50 4.90
CA ASN A 12 -74.39 6.45 6.27
C ASN A 12 -75.20 5.76 7.39
N PRO A 13 -74.52 5.07 8.37
CA PRO A 13 -74.04 5.81 9.51
C PRO A 13 -72.73 5.31 10.22
N LYS A 14 -72.04 6.33 10.70
CA LYS A 14 -71.30 6.40 12.01
C LYS A 14 -70.37 5.29 12.43
N GLY A 15 -69.04 5.65 12.57
CA GLY A 15 -68.49 5.75 13.88
C GLY A 15 -67.26 4.87 14.15
N SER A 16 -66.21 5.51 14.57
CA SER A 16 -65.12 5.00 15.41
C SER A 16 -64.17 3.90 14.83
N GLY A 17 -62.98 4.31 14.50
CA GLY A 17 -61.90 3.35 14.15
C GLY A 17 -60.54 3.94 13.88
N TYR A 18 -60.27 5.21 14.12
CA TYR A 18 -58.94 5.81 13.81
C TYR A 18 -58.03 6.05 15.03
N ALA A 19 -58.35 5.56 16.20
CA ALA A 19 -57.53 5.74 17.41
C ALA A 19 -56.58 4.57 17.70
N ALA A 20 -56.71 3.41 17.06
CA ALA A 20 -55.92 2.21 17.38
C ALA A 20 -54.65 2.02 16.58
N LEU A 21 -54.50 2.69 15.40
CA LEU A 21 -53.29 2.54 14.56
C LEU A 21 -52.11 3.46 14.95
N GLY A 22 -52.36 4.55 15.66
CA GLY A 22 -51.33 5.46 16.13
C GLY A 22 -50.49 4.92 17.31
N GLY A 23 -51.09 4.06 18.13
CA GLY A 23 -50.45 3.47 19.31
C GLY A 23 -49.44 2.36 18.96
N ALA A 24 -49.76 1.55 17.96
CA ALA A 24 -48.91 0.42 17.54
C ALA A 24 -47.65 0.87 16.82
N LEU A 25 -47.70 1.94 16.03
CA LEU A 25 -46.53 2.53 15.36
C LEU A 25 -45.60 3.29 16.34
N ALA A 26 -46.15 3.92 17.39
CA ALA A 26 -45.39 4.61 18.42
C ALA A 26 -44.66 3.61 19.35
N THR A 27 -45.30 2.50 19.69
CA THR A 27 -44.71 1.41 20.48
C THR A 27 -43.61 0.69 19.71
N SER A 28 -43.79 0.39 18.40
CA SER A 28 -42.76 -0.21 17.54
C SER A 28 -41.53 0.68 17.41
N ARG A 29 -41.70 2.00 17.21
CA ARG A 29 -40.58 2.95 17.16
C ARG A 29 -39.85 3.08 18.51
N ARG A 30 -40.56 3.04 19.64
CA ARG A 30 -39.92 3.04 20.98
C ARG A 30 -39.21 1.73 21.29
N TYR A 31 -39.75 0.59 20.84
CA TYR A 31 -39.09 -0.72 20.97
C TYR A 31 -37.81 -0.76 20.14
N ALA A 32 -37.84 -0.36 18.86
CA ALA A 32 -36.68 -0.28 18.01
C ALA A 32 -35.63 0.71 18.54
N ALA A 33 -36.03 1.86 19.07
CA ALA A 33 -35.12 2.81 19.71
C ALA A 33 -34.52 2.30 21.00
N ASN A 34 -35.24 1.52 21.80
CA ASN A 34 -34.73 0.89 23.02
C ASN A 34 -33.82 -0.31 22.72
N GLU A 35 -34.13 -1.11 21.71
CA GLU A 35 -33.23 -2.18 21.23
C GLU A 35 -31.95 -1.60 20.63
N MET A 36 -32.05 -0.54 19.83
CA MET A 36 -30.88 0.16 19.30
C MET A 36 -30.04 0.79 20.43
N ARG A 37 -30.65 1.35 21.46
CA ARG A 37 -29.93 1.82 22.66
C ARG A 37 -29.31 0.67 23.45
N ARG A 38 -29.98 -0.47 23.59
CA ARG A 38 -29.41 -1.67 24.25
C ARG A 38 -28.23 -2.24 23.45
N LEU A 39 -28.30 -2.29 22.13
CA LEU A 39 -27.19 -2.67 21.25
C LEU A 39 -26.02 -1.68 21.36
N CYS A 40 -26.26 -0.37 21.41
CA CYS A 40 -25.23 0.63 21.63
C CYS A 40 -24.55 0.53 23.00
N ILE A 41 -25.27 0.09 24.06
CA ILE A 41 -24.71 -0.08 25.41
C ILE A 41 -23.81 -1.31 25.49
N LEU A 42 -23.94 -2.29 24.57
CA LEU A 42 -23.13 -3.51 24.50
C LEU A 42 -21.95 -3.39 23.54
N MET A 43 -21.83 -2.30 22.78
CA MET A 43 -20.72 -2.12 21.83
C MET A 43 -19.55 -1.40 22.51
N SER A 44 -18.39 -2.04 22.47
CA SER A 44 -17.13 -1.40 22.79
C SER A 44 -16.77 -0.37 21.72
N ALA A 45 -16.02 0.66 22.08
CA ALA A 45 -15.54 1.68 21.17
C ALA A 45 -14.07 1.99 21.45
N ALA A 46 -13.29 2.19 20.39
CA ALA A 46 -11.92 2.69 20.48
C ALA A 46 -11.70 3.84 19.48
N ARG A 47 -10.78 4.74 19.80
CA ARG A 47 -10.43 5.88 18.96
C ARG A 47 -9.08 5.63 18.29
N PHE A 48 -9.03 5.85 16.98
CA PHE A 48 -7.83 5.68 16.17
C PHE A 48 -7.41 7.01 15.56
N ARG A 49 -6.12 7.30 15.58
CA ARG A 49 -5.53 8.46 14.93
C ARG A 49 -4.38 8.00 14.04
N PHE A 50 -4.44 8.35 12.76
CA PHE A 50 -3.40 8.07 11.78
C PHE A 50 -2.58 9.33 11.52
N TYR A 51 -1.26 9.17 11.42
CA TYR A 51 -0.34 10.30 11.27
C TYR A 51 0.33 10.30 9.90
N ALA A 52 0.76 11.50 9.48
CA ALA A 52 1.49 11.78 8.24
C ALA A 52 0.89 11.07 7.01
N GLU A 53 1.71 10.37 6.22
CA GLU A 53 1.31 9.69 4.98
C GLU A 53 0.32 8.52 5.16
N LEU A 54 0.09 8.04 6.38
CA LEU A 54 -0.99 7.07 6.61
C LEU A 54 -2.37 7.66 6.33
N ASN A 55 -2.50 8.98 6.36
CA ASN A 55 -3.73 9.65 5.96
C ASN A 55 -4.06 9.51 4.47
N ASP A 56 -3.08 9.17 3.61
CA ASP A 56 -3.31 8.92 2.18
C ASP A 56 -4.21 7.71 1.93
N PHE A 57 -4.31 6.81 2.90
CA PHE A 57 -5.19 5.64 2.84
C PHE A 57 -6.63 5.95 3.24
N LEU A 58 -6.87 7.07 3.91
CA LEU A 58 -8.17 7.45 4.45
C LEU A 58 -8.95 8.34 3.48
N PRO A 59 -10.30 8.30 3.52
CA PRO A 59 -11.14 9.29 2.88
C PRO A 59 -10.79 10.70 3.33
N ASP A 60 -10.91 11.71 2.46
CA ASP A 60 -10.49 13.09 2.72
C ASP A 60 -11.13 13.68 3.98
N GLU A 61 -12.41 13.36 4.22
CA GLU A 61 -13.16 13.80 5.41
C GLU A 61 -12.65 13.20 6.73
N SER A 62 -11.90 12.10 6.67
CA SER A 62 -11.36 11.35 7.83
C SER A 62 -9.92 11.72 8.15
N ARG A 63 -9.22 12.37 7.22
CA ARG A 63 -7.80 12.70 7.36
C ARG A 63 -7.54 13.64 8.51
N GLY A 64 -6.51 13.34 9.28
CA GLY A 64 -6.09 14.13 10.41
C GLY A 64 -7.10 14.22 11.54
N LYS A 65 -8.09 13.32 11.63
CA LYS A 65 -9.11 13.29 12.70
C LYS A 65 -8.98 12.04 13.56
N ASP A 66 -9.54 12.11 14.77
CA ASP A 66 -9.77 10.92 15.59
C ASP A 66 -10.98 10.17 15.04
N LEU A 67 -10.79 8.89 14.71
CA LEU A 67 -11.80 8.03 14.13
C LEU A 67 -12.30 7.04 15.21
N THR A 68 -13.58 7.05 15.50
CA THR A 68 -14.16 6.09 16.44
C THR A 68 -14.60 4.83 15.71
N ARG A 69 -14.16 3.67 16.20
CA ARG A 69 -14.63 2.37 15.73
C ARG A 69 -15.41 1.67 16.84
N TYR A 70 -16.63 1.28 16.53
CA TYR A 70 -17.48 0.48 17.41
C TYR A 70 -17.31 -1.00 17.05
N PHE A 71 -17.28 -1.87 18.06
CA PHE A 71 -17.13 -3.31 17.89
C PHE A 71 -17.82 -4.09 19.00
N SER A 72 -18.35 -5.26 18.64
CA SER A 72 -19.00 -6.19 19.58
C SER A 72 -18.09 -7.36 19.96
N ALA A 73 -17.14 -7.71 19.08
CA ALA A 73 -16.11 -8.71 19.31
C ALA A 73 -14.73 -8.03 19.26
N GLY A 74 -13.83 -8.40 20.17
CA GLY A 74 -12.46 -7.90 20.16
C GLY A 74 -11.71 -8.37 18.91
N GLY A 75 -10.70 -7.59 18.52
CA GLY A 75 -9.78 -7.89 17.42
C GLY A 75 -8.40 -7.36 17.74
N SER A 76 -7.40 -7.78 16.97
CA SER A 76 -6.05 -7.23 17.09
C SER A 76 -5.99 -5.79 16.57
N VAL A 77 -5.04 -5.02 17.05
CA VAL A 77 -4.82 -3.66 16.53
C VAL A 77 -4.49 -3.69 15.03
N LYS A 78 -3.87 -4.76 14.52
CA LYS A 78 -3.65 -5.00 13.09
C LYS A 78 -4.96 -5.02 12.32
N ASP A 79 -5.93 -5.85 12.77
CA ASP A 79 -7.23 -6.00 12.09
C ASP A 79 -7.97 -4.67 12.04
N PHE A 80 -7.92 -3.91 13.13
CA PHE A 80 -8.53 -2.58 13.17
C PHE A 80 -7.84 -1.59 12.22
N VAL A 81 -6.51 -1.52 12.20
CA VAL A 81 -5.75 -0.65 11.31
C VAL A 81 -6.07 -0.98 9.84
N GLU A 82 -6.05 -2.24 9.48
CA GLU A 82 -6.39 -2.70 8.13
C GLU A 82 -7.87 -2.46 7.77
N SER A 83 -8.78 -2.49 8.73
CA SER A 83 -10.20 -2.15 8.52
C SER A 83 -10.44 -0.68 8.14
N PHE A 84 -9.48 0.20 8.37
CA PHE A 84 -9.46 1.58 7.87
C PHE A 84 -8.83 1.70 6.48
N GLY A 85 -8.37 0.61 5.88
CA GLY A 85 -7.71 0.59 4.58
C GLY A 85 -6.21 0.88 4.66
N VAL A 86 -5.62 0.90 5.85
CA VAL A 86 -4.18 1.15 6.07
C VAL A 86 -3.44 -0.19 6.16
N PRO A 87 -2.54 -0.52 5.22
CA PRO A 87 -1.76 -1.75 5.29
C PRO A 87 -0.80 -1.73 6.49
N HIS A 88 -0.73 -2.83 7.22
CA HIS A 88 0.20 -2.97 8.34
C HIS A 88 1.67 -2.77 7.94
N THR A 89 2.02 -3.06 6.68
CA THR A 89 3.38 -2.87 6.13
C THR A 89 3.83 -1.41 6.04
N GLU A 90 2.89 -0.46 6.10
CA GLU A 90 3.16 0.99 6.11
C GLU A 90 3.31 1.55 7.54
N VAL A 91 3.03 0.73 8.56
CA VAL A 91 3.02 1.14 9.96
C VAL A 91 4.35 0.77 10.63
N ASP A 92 4.92 1.73 11.35
CA ASP A 92 6.18 1.57 12.05
C ASP A 92 6.08 1.61 13.56
N LEU A 93 5.06 2.31 14.07
CA LEU A 93 4.81 2.41 15.49
C LEU A 93 3.29 2.47 15.75
N VAL A 94 2.86 1.69 16.73
CA VAL A 94 1.50 1.76 17.27
C VAL A 94 1.58 2.04 18.76
N LEU A 95 0.87 3.06 19.22
CA LEU A 95 0.71 3.36 20.63
C LEU A 95 -0.75 3.12 21.05
N ALA A 96 -0.97 2.27 22.02
CA ALA A 96 -2.26 2.15 22.71
C ALA A 96 -2.15 2.89 24.06
N ASN A 97 -2.97 3.92 24.26
CA ASN A 97 -2.97 4.75 25.46
C ASN A 97 -1.57 5.31 25.82
N GLY A 98 -0.81 5.70 24.76
CA GLY A 98 0.55 6.24 24.90
C GLY A 98 1.65 5.21 25.10
N LYS A 99 1.35 3.90 25.11
CA LYS A 99 2.34 2.83 25.27
C LYS A 99 2.55 2.06 23.98
N PRO A 100 3.80 1.75 23.58
CA PRO A 100 4.08 0.95 22.40
C PRO A 100 3.51 -0.46 22.50
N VAL A 101 2.81 -0.89 21.47
CA VAL A 101 2.21 -2.23 21.34
C VAL A 101 2.61 -2.88 20.03
N ASP A 102 2.52 -4.21 19.96
CA ASP A 102 2.67 -4.97 18.72
C ASP A 102 1.33 -5.16 18.01
N PHE A 103 1.37 -5.74 16.82
CA PHE A 103 0.18 -5.97 16.00
C PHE A 103 -0.84 -6.93 16.60
N SER A 104 -0.45 -7.77 17.55
CA SER A 104 -1.33 -8.73 18.23
C SER A 104 -2.12 -8.11 19.38
N TYR A 105 -1.83 -6.86 19.74
CA TYR A 105 -2.50 -6.17 20.85
C TYR A 105 -4.02 -6.22 20.69
N PRO A 106 -4.76 -6.79 21.67
CA PRO A 106 -6.21 -6.83 21.64
C PRO A 106 -6.79 -5.46 22.00
N VAL A 107 -7.46 -4.83 21.04
CA VAL A 107 -8.09 -3.52 21.24
C VAL A 107 -9.24 -3.63 22.24
N ARG A 108 -9.28 -2.73 23.21
CA ARG A 108 -10.23 -2.71 24.32
C ARG A 108 -11.15 -1.49 24.25
N ASN A 109 -12.28 -1.58 24.95
CA ASN A 109 -13.18 -0.45 25.08
C ASN A 109 -12.48 0.75 25.72
N GLY A 110 -12.61 1.92 25.09
CA GLY A 110 -12.02 3.17 25.55
C GLY A 110 -10.58 3.42 25.08
N ASP A 111 -9.94 2.48 24.37
CA ASP A 111 -8.57 2.66 23.92
C ASP A 111 -8.43 3.86 22.97
N ARG A 112 -7.29 4.56 23.12
CA ARG A 112 -6.79 5.57 22.18
C ARG A 112 -5.58 5.00 21.46
N VAL A 113 -5.73 4.70 20.18
CA VAL A 113 -4.71 4.10 19.35
C VAL A 113 -4.13 5.15 18.40
N SER A 114 -2.84 5.39 18.50
CA SER A 114 -2.07 6.26 17.59
C SER A 114 -1.20 5.42 16.67
N VAL A 115 -1.36 5.61 15.37
CA VAL A 115 -0.70 4.81 14.33
C VAL A 115 0.22 5.71 13.52
N TYR A 116 1.49 5.37 13.47
CA TYR A 116 2.53 6.17 12.84
C TYR A 116 3.16 5.43 11.66
N PRO A 117 3.48 6.16 10.58
CA PRO A 117 4.21 5.60 9.44
C PRO A 117 5.67 5.35 9.78
N VAL A 118 6.42 4.89 8.79
CA VAL A 118 7.85 4.70 8.94
C VAL A 118 8.57 6.03 9.19
N PHE A 119 9.43 6.02 10.20
CA PHE A 119 10.33 7.12 10.52
C PHE A 119 11.62 6.98 9.71
N GLU A 120 11.86 7.88 8.75
CA GLU A 120 13.02 7.84 7.86
C GLU A 120 14.30 8.35 8.54
N SER A 121 14.18 9.36 9.40
CA SER A 121 15.31 10.06 10.02
C SER A 121 15.44 9.86 11.53
N LEU A 122 14.54 9.09 12.15
CA LEU A 122 14.56 8.82 13.59
C LEU A 122 14.70 7.32 13.84
N ASP A 123 15.72 6.92 14.57
CA ASP A 123 15.85 5.53 15.03
C ASP A 123 14.87 5.30 16.20
N ILE A 124 13.81 4.56 15.92
CA ILE A 124 12.80 4.14 16.89
C ILE A 124 12.91 2.66 17.25
N SER A 125 14.01 2.00 16.91
CA SER A 125 14.20 0.56 17.14
C SER A 125 14.03 0.12 18.59
N SER A 126 14.33 1.00 19.54
CA SER A 126 14.13 0.77 20.96
C SER A 126 12.66 0.88 21.41
N VAL A 127 11.81 1.51 20.62
CA VAL A 127 10.41 1.81 20.99
C VAL A 127 9.43 0.97 20.17
N THR A 128 9.67 0.79 18.88
CA THR A 128 8.76 0.04 18.00
C THR A 128 8.69 -1.44 18.37
N ARG A 129 7.47 -2.00 18.29
CA ARG A 129 7.20 -3.42 18.48
C ARG A 129 6.55 -4.08 17.26
N VAL A 130 6.29 -3.30 16.21
CA VAL A 130 5.59 -3.76 15.00
C VAL A 130 6.54 -3.99 13.83
N ARG A 131 7.75 -3.43 13.87
CA ARG A 131 8.71 -3.54 12.78
C ARG A 131 9.48 -4.84 12.82
N PRO A 132 9.55 -5.59 11.72
CA PRO A 132 10.48 -6.71 11.61
C PRO A 132 11.93 -6.21 11.61
N ALA A 133 12.87 -7.09 11.99
CA ALA A 133 14.30 -6.75 12.07
C ALA A 133 14.82 -6.14 10.75
N PRO A 134 15.71 -5.13 10.78
CA PRO A 134 16.24 -4.48 9.60
C PRO A 134 16.84 -5.48 8.59
N LEU A 135 16.67 -5.20 7.30
CA LEU A 135 17.28 -6.00 6.24
C LEU A 135 18.73 -5.54 6.04
N ARG A 136 19.67 -6.49 5.96
CA ARG A 136 21.10 -6.20 5.63
C ARG A 136 21.26 -5.61 4.23
N ALA A 137 20.39 -6.02 3.29
CA ALA A 137 20.35 -5.51 1.94
C ALA A 137 18.90 -5.45 1.47
N LEU A 138 18.52 -4.33 0.87
CA LEU A 138 17.20 -4.16 0.29
C LEU A 138 17.13 -4.88 -1.06
N ARG A 139 16.18 -5.82 -1.16
CA ARG A 139 15.78 -6.51 -2.38
C ARG A 139 14.30 -6.29 -2.58
N PHE A 140 13.89 -6.04 -3.80
CA PHE A 140 12.52 -5.69 -4.12
C PHE A 140 11.80 -6.78 -4.89
N LEU A 141 10.49 -6.86 -4.73
CA LEU A 141 9.57 -7.58 -5.60
C LEU A 141 8.49 -6.60 -6.04
N LEU A 142 8.24 -6.55 -7.34
CA LEU A 142 7.26 -5.66 -7.94
C LEU A 142 6.17 -6.48 -8.63
N ASP A 143 4.94 -6.01 -8.52
CA ASP A 143 3.79 -6.57 -9.22
C ASP A 143 3.62 -5.98 -10.63
N VAL A 144 2.61 -6.44 -11.35
CA VAL A 144 2.29 -6.02 -12.73
C VAL A 144 2.07 -4.52 -12.88
N HIS A 145 1.58 -3.83 -11.84
CA HIS A 145 1.22 -2.41 -11.88
C HIS A 145 2.41 -1.46 -11.95
N VAL A 146 3.61 -1.91 -11.61
CA VAL A 146 4.81 -1.08 -11.47
C VAL A 146 6.00 -1.59 -12.31
N GLY A 147 5.72 -2.24 -13.45
CA GLY A 147 6.75 -2.89 -14.27
C GLY A 147 7.85 -1.95 -14.79
N ARG A 148 7.55 -0.69 -15.15
CA ARG A 148 8.59 0.28 -15.55
C ARG A 148 9.49 0.67 -14.40
N LEU A 149 8.96 0.74 -13.18
CA LEU A 149 9.76 0.97 -11.97
C LEU A 149 10.77 -0.16 -11.76
N ALA A 150 10.41 -1.42 -12.06
CA ALA A 150 11.34 -2.54 -11.99
C ALA A 150 12.59 -2.32 -12.84
N ALA A 151 12.40 -1.91 -14.09
CA ALA A 151 13.51 -1.59 -15.00
C ALA A 151 14.38 -0.42 -14.47
N TYR A 152 13.74 0.62 -13.92
CA TYR A 152 14.46 1.78 -13.37
C TYR A 152 15.25 1.44 -12.09
N LEU A 153 14.72 0.61 -11.21
CA LEU A 153 15.44 0.14 -10.04
C LEU A 153 16.61 -0.78 -10.41
N ARG A 154 16.42 -1.68 -11.40
CA ARG A 154 17.53 -2.49 -11.96
C ARG A 154 18.60 -1.62 -12.61
N MET A 155 18.19 -0.56 -13.32
CA MET A 155 19.12 0.44 -13.88
C MET A 155 19.93 1.13 -12.77
N ALA A 156 19.32 1.41 -11.62
CA ALA A 156 20.01 1.97 -10.46
C ALA A 156 20.88 0.95 -9.71
N GLY A 157 20.82 -0.34 -10.09
CA GLY A 157 21.67 -1.42 -9.55
C GLY A 157 21.03 -2.28 -8.49
N PHE A 158 19.75 -2.09 -8.17
CA PHE A 158 19.04 -2.85 -7.14
C PHE A 158 18.58 -4.23 -7.64
N ASP A 159 18.55 -5.18 -6.71
CA ASP A 159 17.99 -6.51 -6.93
C ASP A 159 16.46 -6.45 -6.94
N VAL A 160 15.88 -6.65 -8.13
CA VAL A 160 14.45 -6.49 -8.36
C VAL A 160 13.87 -7.67 -9.11
N LEU A 161 13.01 -8.44 -8.45
CA LEU A 161 12.13 -9.38 -9.12
C LEU A 161 10.87 -8.66 -9.61
N TYR A 162 10.35 -9.11 -10.74
CA TYR A 162 9.12 -8.56 -11.34
C TYR A 162 8.20 -9.71 -11.71
N GLY A 163 7.05 -9.77 -11.05
CA GLY A 163 6.07 -10.84 -11.21
C GLY A 163 4.89 -10.40 -12.08
N ASN A 164 5.08 -10.34 -13.40
CA ASN A 164 4.03 -9.91 -14.34
C ASN A 164 2.92 -10.95 -14.58
N GLN A 165 3.15 -12.21 -14.20
CA GLN A 165 2.20 -13.32 -14.34
C GLN A 165 1.96 -14.05 -13.00
N ALA A 166 2.59 -13.60 -11.93
CA ALA A 166 2.46 -14.21 -10.62
C ALA A 166 1.11 -13.84 -10.00
N SER A 167 0.46 -14.80 -9.37
CA SER A 167 -0.71 -14.53 -8.53
C SER A 167 -0.30 -13.79 -7.25
N ASP A 168 -1.26 -13.17 -6.57
CA ASP A 168 -1.01 -12.51 -5.29
C ASP A 168 -0.46 -13.47 -4.24
N ASP A 169 -0.88 -14.75 -4.26
CA ASP A 169 -0.37 -15.79 -3.37
C ASP A 169 1.10 -16.12 -3.66
N ASP A 170 1.47 -16.19 -4.95
CA ASP A 170 2.85 -16.38 -5.37
C ASP A 170 3.73 -15.21 -4.93
N LEU A 171 3.26 -13.97 -5.16
CA LEU A 171 3.97 -12.76 -4.75
C LEU A 171 4.18 -12.73 -3.23
N ALA A 172 3.15 -12.98 -2.44
CA ALA A 172 3.23 -13.02 -0.98
C ALA A 172 4.20 -14.12 -0.50
N SER A 173 4.15 -15.31 -1.13
CA SER A 173 5.07 -16.43 -0.83
C SER A 173 6.53 -16.07 -1.13
N ILE A 174 6.81 -15.40 -2.27
CA ILE A 174 8.16 -14.95 -2.63
C ILE A 174 8.66 -13.91 -1.63
N VAL A 175 7.82 -12.95 -1.23
CA VAL A 175 8.16 -11.93 -0.22
C VAL A 175 8.61 -12.57 1.07
N ALA A 176 7.82 -13.50 1.60
CA ALA A 176 8.11 -14.19 2.86
C ALA A 176 9.40 -15.03 2.77
N ARG A 177 9.51 -15.87 1.71
CA ARG A 177 10.65 -16.78 1.52
C ARG A 177 11.97 -16.03 1.30
N GLU A 178 11.95 -14.98 0.47
CA GLU A 178 13.17 -14.27 0.07
C GLU A 178 13.40 -12.98 0.85
N ARG A 179 12.51 -12.63 1.77
CA ARG A 179 12.57 -11.41 2.59
C ARG A 179 12.76 -10.15 1.73
N ARG A 180 11.96 -10.02 0.67
CA ARG A 180 11.95 -8.86 -0.22
C ARG A 180 10.95 -7.82 0.25
N VAL A 181 11.19 -6.57 -0.12
CA VAL A 181 10.19 -5.50 0.03
C VAL A 181 9.26 -5.53 -1.17
N LEU A 182 7.97 -5.68 -0.94
CA LEU A 182 6.94 -5.63 -1.97
C LEU A 182 6.63 -4.17 -2.33
N LEU A 183 6.81 -3.81 -3.59
CA LEU A 183 6.38 -2.52 -4.14
C LEU A 183 5.17 -2.75 -5.04
N THR A 184 4.04 -2.17 -4.69
CA THR A 184 2.78 -2.39 -5.41
C THR A 184 1.88 -1.15 -5.35
N ARG A 185 0.89 -1.10 -6.22
CA ARG A 185 -0.23 -0.17 -6.15
C ARG A 185 -1.51 -0.83 -5.63
N ASP A 186 -1.46 -2.11 -5.32
CA ASP A 186 -2.54 -2.85 -4.69
C ASP A 186 -2.38 -2.84 -3.16
N ARG A 187 -3.30 -2.17 -2.47
CA ARG A 187 -3.31 -2.09 -1.00
C ARG A 187 -3.66 -3.43 -0.34
N TYR A 188 -4.53 -4.22 -0.97
CA TYR A 188 -4.98 -5.49 -0.42
C TYR A 188 -3.86 -6.55 -0.45
N LEU A 189 -3.01 -6.50 -1.47
CA LEU A 189 -1.82 -7.34 -1.52
C LEU A 189 -0.86 -7.04 -0.35
N LEU A 190 -0.74 -5.77 0.06
CA LEU A 190 0.07 -5.37 1.22
C LEU A 190 -0.53 -5.79 2.58
N MET A 191 -1.83 -6.07 2.64
CA MET A 191 -2.51 -6.52 3.87
C MET A 191 -2.45 -8.02 4.08
N ARG A 192 -1.87 -8.79 3.15
CA ARG A 192 -1.72 -10.24 3.33
C ARG A 192 -0.77 -10.56 4.47
N ASN A 193 -1.14 -11.53 5.32
CA ASN A 193 -0.35 -11.91 6.50
C ASN A 193 1.08 -12.37 6.19
N ALA A 194 1.33 -12.89 5.00
CA ALA A 194 2.65 -13.32 4.56
C ALA A 194 3.56 -12.15 4.10
N VAL A 195 3.04 -10.93 4.01
CA VAL A 195 3.78 -9.74 3.59
C VAL A 195 4.16 -8.93 4.81
N ASP A 196 5.38 -9.13 5.32
CA ASP A 196 5.89 -8.36 6.48
C ASP A 196 6.45 -7.00 6.06
N ARG A 197 6.83 -6.84 4.79
CA ARG A 197 7.48 -5.62 4.27
C ARG A 197 6.92 -5.27 2.92
N GLY A 198 6.41 -4.08 2.80
CA GLY A 198 5.86 -3.60 1.56
C GLY A 198 5.70 -2.09 1.58
N TYR A 199 5.47 -1.54 0.41
CA TYR A 199 5.23 -0.12 0.23
C TYR A 199 4.20 0.10 -0.89
N TRP A 200 3.20 0.90 -0.59
CA TRP A 200 2.22 1.33 -1.58
C TRP A 200 2.79 2.48 -2.41
N VAL A 201 3.12 2.20 -3.68
CA VAL A 201 3.63 3.21 -4.61
C VAL A 201 2.48 4.14 -5.01
N ARG A 202 2.55 5.38 -4.59
CA ARG A 202 1.47 6.37 -4.74
C ARG A 202 1.41 6.94 -6.14
N SER A 203 2.55 7.31 -6.71
CA SER A 203 2.63 7.90 -8.04
C SER A 203 2.22 6.91 -9.13
N THR A 204 1.60 7.43 -10.19
CA THR A 204 1.29 6.69 -11.43
C THR A 204 2.38 6.87 -12.49
N GLU A 205 3.21 7.92 -12.36
CA GLU A 205 4.24 8.27 -13.33
C GLU A 205 5.55 7.55 -12.95
N PRO A 206 6.14 6.72 -13.85
CA PRO A 206 7.28 5.84 -13.52
C PRO A 206 8.53 6.56 -13.00
N LYS A 207 8.82 7.79 -13.46
CA LYS A 207 9.95 8.56 -12.96
C LYS A 207 9.72 9.04 -11.53
N GLN A 208 8.50 9.46 -11.23
CA GLN A 208 8.10 9.85 -9.88
C GLN A 208 8.06 8.63 -8.96
N GLN A 209 7.63 7.46 -9.43
CA GLN A 209 7.72 6.21 -8.68
C GLN A 209 9.17 5.90 -8.27
N LEU A 210 10.13 6.06 -9.20
CA LEU A 210 11.55 5.87 -8.87
C LEU A 210 12.01 6.85 -7.80
N LEU A 211 11.69 8.15 -7.95
CA LEU A 211 12.06 9.17 -6.97
C LEU A 211 11.44 8.88 -5.60
N GLU A 212 10.16 8.52 -5.57
CA GLU A 212 9.41 8.15 -4.39
C GLU A 212 10.06 6.98 -3.64
N VAL A 213 10.38 5.88 -4.34
CA VAL A 213 11.02 4.70 -3.75
C VAL A 213 12.45 5.01 -3.28
N VAL A 214 13.22 5.79 -4.05
CA VAL A 214 14.58 6.19 -3.66
C VAL A 214 14.56 7.03 -2.39
N LYS A 215 13.63 7.95 -2.25
CA LYS A 215 13.42 8.74 -1.02
C LYS A 215 13.01 7.84 0.14
N ARG A 216 11.96 7.03 -0.07
CA ARG A 216 11.35 6.20 0.96
C ARG A 216 12.31 5.24 1.64
N PHE A 217 13.29 4.72 0.92
CA PHE A 217 14.24 3.73 1.40
C PHE A 217 15.68 4.25 1.51
N ASP A 218 15.87 5.57 1.38
CA ASP A 218 17.19 6.22 1.39
C ASP A 218 18.23 5.51 0.52
N LEU A 219 17.88 5.28 -0.74
CA LEU A 219 18.70 4.46 -1.64
C LEU A 219 19.86 5.20 -2.30
N THR A 220 19.98 6.50 -2.13
CA THR A 220 20.93 7.36 -2.87
C THR A 220 22.37 6.89 -2.73
N GLY A 221 22.79 6.54 -1.52
CA GLY A 221 24.15 6.08 -1.22
C GLY A 221 24.45 4.65 -1.67
N SER A 222 23.41 3.83 -1.83
CA SER A 222 23.55 2.40 -2.20
C SER A 222 23.41 2.13 -3.69
N MET A 223 23.11 3.15 -4.51
CA MET A 223 23.01 3.01 -5.97
C MET A 223 24.32 2.51 -6.59
N ARG A 224 24.22 1.51 -7.47
CA ARG A 224 25.29 0.98 -8.31
C ARG A 224 24.80 0.91 -9.77
N PRO A 225 24.72 2.07 -10.48
CA PRO A 225 24.09 2.15 -11.79
C PRO A 225 24.69 1.19 -12.81
N PHE A 226 23.84 0.67 -13.68
CA PHE A 226 24.20 -0.16 -14.84
C PHE A 226 24.99 -1.42 -14.49
N THR A 227 24.78 -1.97 -13.28
CA THR A 227 25.41 -3.22 -12.86
C THR A 227 24.50 -4.44 -13.05
N ARG A 228 23.21 -4.22 -13.36
CA ARG A 228 22.23 -5.30 -13.54
C ARG A 228 21.56 -5.27 -14.90
N CYS A 229 21.21 -6.44 -15.39
CA CYS A 229 20.38 -6.61 -16.59
C CYS A 229 18.99 -6.01 -16.32
N LEU A 230 18.54 -5.13 -17.23
CA LEU A 230 17.24 -4.47 -17.09
C LEU A 230 16.07 -5.46 -17.31
N ASP A 231 16.35 -6.57 -17.99
CA ASP A 231 15.37 -7.58 -18.37
C ASP A 231 15.22 -8.68 -17.31
N CYS A 232 16.32 -9.39 -16.99
CA CYS A 232 16.29 -10.56 -16.12
C CYS A 232 16.93 -10.35 -14.74
N ASN A 233 17.36 -9.12 -14.40
CA ASN A 233 17.93 -8.76 -13.10
C ASN A 233 19.32 -9.33 -12.76
N THR A 234 19.88 -10.21 -13.58
CA THR A 234 21.22 -10.80 -13.36
C THR A 234 22.31 -9.73 -13.39
N LEU A 235 23.35 -9.89 -12.57
CA LEU A 235 24.51 -9.01 -12.60
C LEU A 235 25.19 -9.07 -13.99
N LEU A 236 25.58 -7.90 -14.50
CA LEU A 236 26.26 -7.76 -15.77
C LEU A 236 27.77 -7.97 -15.59
N GLU A 237 28.37 -8.67 -16.54
CA GLU A 237 29.81 -8.86 -16.62
C GLU A 237 30.41 -7.95 -17.67
N LYS A 238 31.70 -7.61 -17.52
CA LYS A 238 32.46 -6.94 -18.57
C LYS A 238 32.64 -7.91 -19.75
N ALA A 239 32.45 -7.41 -20.96
CA ALA A 239 32.64 -8.21 -22.16
C ALA A 239 33.66 -7.54 -23.11
N SER A 240 34.51 -8.33 -23.75
CA SER A 240 35.37 -7.82 -24.79
C SER A 240 34.55 -7.57 -26.08
N ARG A 241 35.01 -6.67 -26.89
CA ARG A 241 34.38 -6.34 -28.19
C ARG A 241 34.22 -7.59 -29.05
N GLU A 242 35.27 -8.40 -29.12
CA GLU A 242 35.33 -9.62 -29.92
C GLU A 242 34.24 -10.63 -29.51
N SER A 243 34.01 -10.76 -28.22
CA SER A 243 33.05 -11.70 -27.64
C SER A 243 31.58 -11.33 -27.94
N VAL A 244 31.31 -10.07 -28.33
CA VAL A 244 29.96 -9.56 -28.57
C VAL A 244 29.73 -9.04 -29.96
N LEU A 245 30.75 -9.01 -30.81
CA LEU A 245 30.77 -8.35 -32.13
C LEU A 245 29.62 -8.77 -33.04
N GLU A 246 29.32 -10.06 -33.09
CA GLU A 246 28.23 -10.59 -33.92
C GLU A 246 26.81 -10.15 -33.48
N ARG A 247 26.69 -9.76 -32.19
CA ARG A 247 25.44 -9.31 -31.59
C ARG A 247 25.25 -7.79 -31.65
N LEU A 248 26.28 -7.07 -32.12
CA LEU A 248 26.26 -5.62 -32.15
C LEU A 248 25.69 -5.10 -33.47
N PRO A 249 24.81 -4.10 -33.44
CA PRO A 249 24.43 -3.35 -34.65
C PRO A 249 25.68 -2.73 -35.28
N PRO A 250 25.75 -2.65 -36.64
CA PRO A 250 26.95 -2.14 -37.35
C PRO A 250 27.46 -0.79 -36.84
N LYS A 251 26.55 0.12 -36.50
CA LYS A 251 26.85 1.50 -36.00
C LYS A 251 27.53 1.56 -34.62
N ILE A 252 27.60 0.43 -33.89
CA ILE A 252 28.08 0.40 -32.51
C ILE A 252 29.38 -0.40 -32.39
N ARG A 253 29.83 -1.00 -33.45
CA ARG A 253 31.02 -1.85 -33.47
C ARG A 253 32.32 -1.13 -33.10
N ASP A 254 32.34 0.21 -33.16
CA ASP A 254 33.50 1.04 -32.80
C ASP A 254 33.55 1.43 -31.29
N LYS A 255 32.63 0.92 -30.50
CA LYS A 255 32.68 1.12 -29.04
C LYS A 255 33.62 0.13 -28.37
N ASP A 256 34.21 0.55 -27.20
CA ASP A 256 35.20 -0.23 -26.50
C ASP A 256 34.70 -0.85 -25.20
N VAL A 257 33.58 -0.33 -24.66
CA VAL A 257 33.07 -0.76 -23.36
C VAL A 257 31.72 -1.44 -23.53
N PHE A 258 31.71 -2.73 -23.24
CA PHE A 258 30.52 -3.56 -23.27
C PHE A 258 30.31 -4.28 -21.95
N ARG A 259 29.03 -4.55 -21.65
CA ARG A 259 28.60 -5.45 -20.60
C ARG A 259 27.68 -6.50 -21.17
N LEU A 260 27.84 -7.73 -20.74
CA LEU A 260 27.04 -8.88 -21.15
C LEU A 260 26.25 -9.40 -19.96
N CYS A 261 25.01 -9.75 -20.18
CA CYS A 261 24.25 -10.53 -19.23
C CYS A 261 24.57 -12.03 -19.43
N PRO A 262 25.15 -12.72 -18.45
CA PRO A 262 25.48 -14.14 -18.59
C PRO A 262 24.22 -15.04 -18.69
N SER A 263 23.08 -14.58 -18.19
CA SER A 263 21.80 -15.33 -18.21
C SER A 263 21.05 -15.19 -19.54
N CYS A 264 20.63 -13.99 -19.89
CA CYS A 264 19.82 -13.76 -21.10
C CYS A 264 20.64 -13.33 -22.32
N GLN A 265 21.96 -13.26 -22.21
CA GLN A 265 22.90 -12.95 -23.28
C GLN A 265 22.71 -11.56 -23.93
N ARG A 266 21.98 -10.64 -23.27
CA ARG A 266 21.79 -9.27 -23.74
C ARG A 266 23.05 -8.43 -23.55
N VAL A 267 23.42 -7.69 -24.57
CA VAL A 267 24.60 -6.81 -24.56
C VAL A 267 24.17 -5.38 -24.25
N TYR A 268 24.95 -4.70 -23.42
CA TYR A 268 24.79 -3.31 -23.01
C TYR A 268 26.04 -2.50 -23.36
N TRP A 269 25.85 -1.26 -23.81
CA TRP A 269 26.93 -0.33 -24.16
C TRP A 269 26.54 1.12 -23.88
N GLU A 270 27.50 2.01 -23.84
CA GLU A 270 27.28 3.44 -23.69
C GLU A 270 26.86 4.07 -25.00
N GLY A 271 25.64 4.59 -25.06
CA GLY A 271 25.02 5.26 -26.20
C GLY A 271 23.91 6.19 -25.76
N SER A 272 23.15 6.73 -26.72
CA SER A 272 22.07 7.70 -26.46
C SER A 272 21.00 7.19 -25.46
N HIS A 273 20.79 5.88 -25.41
CA HIS A 273 19.87 5.28 -24.42
C HIS A 273 20.48 5.31 -23.02
N HIS A 274 21.74 4.94 -22.88
CA HIS A 274 22.49 5.02 -21.64
C HIS A 274 22.58 6.47 -21.11
N GLU A 275 22.79 7.45 -21.99
CA GLU A 275 22.81 8.86 -21.60
C GLU A 275 21.48 9.34 -21.05
N ARG A 276 20.35 8.95 -21.67
CA ARG A 276 18.99 9.27 -21.18
C ARG A 276 18.75 8.66 -19.79
N MET A 277 19.15 7.41 -19.61
CA MET A 277 19.06 6.71 -18.31
C MET A 277 19.94 7.39 -17.25
N SER A 278 21.16 7.77 -17.60
CA SER A 278 22.08 8.50 -16.74
C SER A 278 21.53 9.88 -16.33
N LYS A 279 20.88 10.60 -17.26
CA LYS A 279 20.18 11.87 -16.96
C LYS A 279 19.06 11.65 -15.94
N LEU A 280 18.28 10.59 -16.06
CA LEU A 280 17.23 10.26 -15.12
C LEU A 280 17.80 9.99 -13.71
N LEU A 281 18.86 9.20 -13.59
CA LEU A 281 19.49 8.91 -12.30
C LEU A 281 20.09 10.16 -11.64
N ARG A 282 20.71 11.06 -12.44
CA ARG A 282 21.18 12.35 -11.93
C ARG A 282 20.02 13.22 -11.43
N TRP A 283 18.93 13.27 -12.18
CA TRP A 283 17.73 13.99 -11.77
C TRP A 283 17.17 13.43 -10.45
N VAL A 284 17.07 12.10 -10.30
CA VAL A 284 16.62 11.49 -9.05
C VAL A 284 17.51 11.90 -7.90
N LYS A 285 18.84 11.79 -8.04
CA LYS A 285 19.81 12.18 -6.99
C LYS A 285 19.68 13.65 -6.59
N ALA A 286 19.46 14.53 -7.55
CA ALA A 286 19.32 15.98 -7.31
C ALA A 286 17.99 16.34 -6.60
N ASN A 287 16.97 15.47 -6.68
CA ASN A 287 15.66 15.70 -6.06
C ASN A 287 15.42 14.93 -4.76
N VAL A 288 16.42 14.17 -4.28
CA VAL A 288 16.39 13.59 -2.93
C VAL A 288 17.07 14.59 -1.98
N PRO A 289 16.39 15.03 -0.91
CA PRO A 289 17.02 15.88 0.09
C PRO A 289 18.28 15.20 0.65
N ALA A 290 19.31 15.98 0.91
CA ALA A 290 20.45 15.48 1.67
C ALA A 290 19.98 15.04 3.07
N PRO A 291 20.49 13.93 3.63
CA PRO A 291 20.20 13.60 5.02
C PRO A 291 20.55 14.79 5.91
N PRO A 292 19.76 15.08 6.96
CA PRO A 292 20.11 16.14 7.90
C PRO A 292 21.51 15.84 8.44
N VAL A 293 22.36 16.86 8.40
CA VAL A 293 23.72 16.78 8.99
C VAL A 293 23.51 16.56 10.49
N ALA A 294 23.99 15.43 11.00
CA ALA A 294 23.92 15.06 12.40
C ALA A 294 24.82 15.96 13.26
#